data_061701fbdd3c3e537bfb70521f1936f7
#
_entry.id   061701fbdd3c3e537bfb70521f1936f7
#
_cell.length_a   1.000
_cell.length_b   1.000
_cell.length_c   1.000
_cell.angle_alpha   90.00
_cell.angle_beta   90.00
_cell.angle_gamma   90.00
#
_symmetry.space_group_name_H-M   'P 1'
#
loop_
_entity.id
_entity.type
_entity.pdbx_description
1 polymer ?
#
loop_
_entity_poly.entity_id
_entity_poly.type
_entity_poly.pdbx_seq_one_letter_code
_entity_poly.pdbx_strand_id
1 'polypeptide(L)'
;MKKTDLRYRAYVQILKEELVPAMGCTEPIALAYAAAVARKTLGVLPDKVEVAASGSIIKNVKSVIVPHTGHLKGIPAAAAAGIVAGDAEKKLEVISYVKEEQVEAIKRFLEQTPITVEHLESGITFDIEVTVYAGTDSARVRIANYHTNIVRIEKNGEILKNIPVSGEEENNLTDRSLLDMEHIWDFINTVDVEEIKPILEPQLRMNMAIAEEGMTNDYGANIGKVIWKTKEHTTANHARAMAAAGSDARMNGCELPVIINSGSGNQGITASVPVVIYAKELGVSEKKMYRALALSNLTAIHQKTPIGRLSAFCGAISAGVGAGAGISYLKGGDYKVLIHTVVNALAIVSGIVCDGAKASCAAKIATAVEAGIMGYDMYMCGQEFHAGDGLVGAGVEANIQNVGRLAKDGMKETNQEIIKIMIGC
;
A
#
# COMPACT_ATOMS: atom_id res chain seq x y z
N MET A 1 6.84 -28.80 0.21
CA MET A 1 7.53 -28.28 1.42
C MET A 1 6.95 -28.90 2.68
N LYS A 2 7.76 -29.25 3.68
CA LYS A 2 7.27 -29.81 4.96
C LYS A 2 7.00 -28.68 5.97
N LYS A 3 6.05 -28.88 6.91
CA LYS A 3 5.76 -27.92 8.00
C LYS A 3 6.97 -27.61 8.89
N THR A 4 7.96 -28.51 8.93
CA THR A 4 9.22 -28.34 9.69
C THR A 4 10.25 -27.48 8.95
N ASP A 5 10.05 -27.20 7.67
CA ASP A 5 10.93 -26.36 6.87
C ASP A 5 10.91 -24.92 7.38
N LEU A 6 12.08 -24.28 7.43
CA LEU A 6 12.22 -22.88 7.85
C LEU A 6 11.40 -21.96 6.94
N ARG A 7 11.43 -22.19 5.62
CA ARG A 7 10.68 -21.38 4.64
C ARG A 7 9.17 -21.51 4.81
N TYR A 8 8.67 -22.74 5.13
CA TYR A 8 7.22 -22.91 5.38
C TYR A 8 6.74 -21.98 6.49
N ARG A 9 7.42 -21.96 7.64
CA ARG A 9 7.07 -21.10 8.77
C ARG A 9 7.27 -19.62 8.45
N ALA A 10 8.38 -19.31 7.75
CA ALA A 10 8.66 -17.95 7.31
C ALA A 10 7.56 -17.41 6.40
N TYR A 11 7.07 -18.18 5.43
CA TYR A 11 6.04 -17.71 4.49
C TYR A 11 4.69 -17.49 5.17
N VAL A 12 4.29 -18.36 6.10
CA VAL A 12 3.10 -18.13 6.93
C VAL A 12 3.27 -16.86 7.76
N GLN A 13 4.43 -16.66 8.37
CA GLN A 13 4.70 -15.48 9.19
C GLN A 13 4.78 -14.19 8.35
N ILE A 14 5.39 -14.23 7.17
CA ILE A 14 5.43 -13.12 6.20
C ILE A 14 4.01 -12.70 5.80
N LEU A 15 3.14 -13.65 5.49
CA LEU A 15 1.73 -13.35 5.20
C LEU A 15 1.05 -12.64 6.39
N LYS A 16 1.27 -13.09 7.63
CA LYS A 16 0.72 -12.43 8.82
C LYS A 16 1.23 -11.01 9.04
N GLU A 17 2.49 -10.77 8.75
CA GLU A 17 3.14 -9.46 8.92
C GLU A 17 2.70 -8.44 7.86
N GLU A 18 2.46 -8.90 6.64
CA GLU A 18 2.16 -8.03 5.50
C GLU A 18 0.67 -7.83 5.25
N LEU A 19 -0.18 -8.81 5.63
CA LEU A 19 -1.62 -8.76 5.41
C LEU A 19 -2.35 -8.32 6.68
N VAL A 20 -2.32 -7.02 6.93
CA VAL A 20 -2.93 -6.41 8.11
C VAL A 20 -4.03 -5.41 7.71
N PRO A 21 -5.05 -5.21 8.57
CA PRO A 21 -6.12 -4.26 8.28
C PRO A 21 -5.62 -2.82 8.33
N ALA A 22 -6.16 -1.98 7.43
CA ALA A 22 -5.97 -0.55 7.43
C ALA A 22 -7.23 0.18 6.93
N MET A 23 -7.51 1.34 7.51
CA MET A 23 -8.58 2.23 7.06
C MET A 23 -7.97 3.40 6.29
N GLY A 24 -8.49 3.66 5.08
CA GLY A 24 -8.00 4.75 4.24
C GLY A 24 -6.51 4.61 3.88
N CYS A 25 -5.82 5.75 3.73
CA CYS A 25 -4.37 5.79 3.52
C CYS A 25 -3.65 5.87 4.86
N THR A 26 -2.67 5.00 5.07
CA THR A 26 -1.99 4.85 6.38
C THR A 26 -1.10 6.03 6.75
N GLU A 27 -0.54 6.74 5.78
CA GLU A 27 0.35 7.88 6.01
C GLU A 27 -0.38 9.11 6.60
N PRO A 28 -1.57 9.52 6.11
CA PRO A 28 -2.36 10.57 6.77
C PRO A 28 -2.74 10.19 8.20
N ILE A 29 -3.04 8.91 8.45
CA ILE A 29 -3.39 8.42 9.79
C ILE A 29 -2.19 8.48 10.74
N ALA A 30 -0.99 8.10 10.28
CA ALA A 30 0.23 8.25 11.07
C ALA A 30 0.53 9.71 11.41
N LEU A 31 0.28 10.62 10.48
CA LEU A 31 0.41 12.06 10.70
C LEU A 31 -0.61 12.56 11.73
N ALA A 32 -1.88 12.16 11.61
CA ALA A 32 -2.92 12.48 12.60
C ALA A 32 -2.55 11.90 13.98
N TYR A 33 -1.96 10.71 14.03
CA TYR A 33 -1.48 10.10 15.28
C TYR A 33 -0.35 10.92 15.92
N ALA A 34 0.67 11.33 15.15
CA ALA A 34 1.72 12.21 15.64
C ALA A 34 1.14 13.52 16.21
N ALA A 35 0.19 14.12 15.49
CA ALA A 35 -0.47 15.36 15.88
C ALA A 35 -1.33 15.21 17.16
N ALA A 36 -2.06 14.10 17.28
CA ALA A 36 -2.84 13.79 18.49
C ALA A 36 -1.95 13.60 19.73
N VAL A 37 -0.81 12.91 19.57
CA VAL A 37 0.17 12.73 20.65
C VAL A 37 0.83 14.06 21.01
N ALA A 38 1.17 14.90 20.03
CA ALA A 38 1.74 16.23 20.27
C ALA A 38 0.77 17.12 21.06
N ARG A 39 -0.51 17.16 20.67
CA ARG A 39 -1.55 17.88 21.41
C ARG A 39 -1.75 17.35 22.83
N LYS A 40 -1.77 16.02 23.01
CA LYS A 40 -1.86 15.39 24.32
C LYS A 40 -0.68 15.78 25.22
N THR A 41 0.54 15.81 24.65
CA THR A 41 1.76 16.23 25.35
C THR A 41 1.73 17.70 25.71
N LEU A 42 1.26 18.58 24.82
CA LEU A 42 1.08 20.01 25.08
C LEU A 42 0.07 20.24 26.21
N GLY A 43 -1.06 19.54 26.19
CA GLY A 43 -2.12 19.60 27.19
C GLY A 43 -3.26 20.55 26.88
N VAL A 44 -3.10 21.45 25.89
CA VAL A 44 -4.10 22.43 25.44
C VAL A 44 -4.22 22.45 23.92
N LEU A 45 -5.25 23.10 23.40
CA LEU A 45 -5.40 23.29 21.93
C LEU A 45 -4.29 24.25 21.44
N PRO A 46 -3.51 23.88 20.41
CA PRO A 46 -2.44 24.74 19.92
C PRO A 46 -2.98 25.94 19.10
N ASP A 47 -2.24 27.03 19.09
CA ASP A 47 -2.47 28.23 18.27
C ASP A 47 -1.60 28.28 17.01
N LYS A 48 -0.59 27.40 16.90
CA LYS A 48 0.28 27.22 15.73
C LYS A 48 0.75 25.77 15.61
N VAL A 49 0.88 25.28 14.38
CA VAL A 49 1.36 23.92 14.08
C VAL A 49 2.42 23.96 12.98
N GLU A 50 3.50 23.22 13.18
CA GLU A 50 4.54 22.98 12.20
C GLU A 50 4.63 21.48 11.93
N VAL A 51 4.57 21.08 10.66
CA VAL A 51 4.74 19.70 10.23
C VAL A 51 5.94 19.62 9.32
N ALA A 52 6.96 18.87 9.73
CA ALA A 52 8.06 18.50 8.86
C ALA A 52 7.90 17.03 8.47
N ALA A 53 7.99 16.72 7.19
CA ALA A 53 7.79 15.37 6.69
C ALA A 53 8.76 15.03 5.56
N SER A 54 9.16 13.75 5.47
CA SER A 54 9.96 13.30 4.34
C SER A 54 9.21 13.47 3.02
N GLY A 55 9.94 13.63 1.91
CA GLY A 55 9.35 13.80 0.59
C GLY A 55 8.39 12.66 0.21
N SER A 56 8.64 11.45 0.68
CA SER A 56 7.75 10.30 0.47
C SER A 56 6.41 10.46 1.19
N ILE A 57 6.41 10.99 2.41
CA ILE A 57 5.19 11.30 3.16
C ILE A 57 4.43 12.43 2.50
N ILE A 58 5.12 13.53 2.13
CA ILE A 58 4.48 14.65 1.40
C ILE A 58 3.80 14.13 0.14
N LYS A 59 4.51 13.34 -0.67
CA LYS A 59 4.00 12.73 -1.89
C LYS A 59 2.73 11.91 -1.64
N ASN A 60 2.68 11.09 -0.59
CA ASN A 60 1.59 10.17 -0.34
C ASN A 60 0.38 10.81 0.36
N VAL A 61 0.56 11.94 1.04
CA VAL A 61 -0.52 12.58 1.81
C VAL A 61 -1.15 13.77 1.09
N LYS A 62 -0.38 14.50 0.27
CA LYS A 62 -0.79 15.81 -0.31
C LYS A 62 -2.17 15.80 -0.97
N SER A 63 -2.53 14.75 -1.70
CA SER A 63 -3.74 14.70 -2.52
C SER A 63 -4.80 13.71 -2.02
N VAL A 64 -4.56 13.05 -0.90
CA VAL A 64 -5.45 12.01 -0.38
C VAL A 64 -6.51 12.62 0.55
N ILE A 65 -7.72 12.10 0.49
CA ILE A 65 -8.78 12.43 1.45
C ILE A 65 -8.44 11.77 2.80
N VAL A 66 -8.48 12.57 3.86
CA VAL A 66 -8.34 12.10 5.23
C VAL A 66 -9.69 11.51 5.68
N PRO A 67 -9.74 10.24 6.11
CA PRO A 67 -10.98 9.61 6.56
C PRO A 67 -11.66 10.39 7.69
N HIS A 68 -13.00 10.32 7.76
CA HIS A 68 -13.83 10.95 8.81
C HIS A 68 -13.68 12.47 8.97
N THR A 69 -13.23 13.18 7.92
CA THR A 69 -13.03 14.65 7.98
C THR A 69 -13.98 15.45 7.06
N GLY A 70 -15.01 14.82 6.49
CA GLY A 70 -15.86 15.49 5.51
C GLY A 70 -15.11 15.86 4.22
N HIS A 71 -14.33 14.94 3.70
CA HIS A 71 -13.54 15.05 2.45
C HIS A 71 -12.39 16.06 2.47
N LEU A 72 -11.89 16.48 3.64
CA LEU A 72 -10.68 17.29 3.73
C LEU A 72 -9.45 16.52 3.24
N LYS A 73 -8.47 17.21 2.65
CA LYS A 73 -7.30 16.62 1.98
C LYS A 73 -5.99 17.14 2.53
N GLY A 74 -4.99 16.26 2.49
CA GLY A 74 -3.61 16.66 2.66
C GLY A 74 -3.11 16.70 4.10
N ILE A 75 -1.86 17.11 4.24
CA ILE A 75 -1.13 17.15 5.53
C ILE A 75 -1.80 18.05 6.56
N PRO A 76 -2.20 19.29 6.22
CA PRO A 76 -2.87 20.15 7.20
C PRO A 76 -4.17 19.54 7.74
N ALA A 77 -4.96 18.90 6.87
CA ALA A 77 -6.22 18.25 7.27
C ALA A 77 -5.97 17.06 8.22
N ALA A 78 -4.94 16.24 7.95
CA ALA A 78 -4.58 15.13 8.80
C ALA A 78 -4.07 15.61 10.19
N ALA A 79 -3.24 16.65 10.21
CA ALA A 79 -2.76 17.24 11.47
C ALA A 79 -3.92 17.84 12.29
N ALA A 80 -4.79 18.63 11.66
CA ALA A 80 -5.96 19.22 12.31
C ALA A 80 -6.92 18.16 12.86
N ALA A 81 -7.20 17.09 12.11
CA ALA A 81 -8.02 15.98 12.55
C ALA A 81 -7.45 15.31 13.81
N GLY A 82 -6.14 15.03 13.81
CA GLY A 82 -5.45 14.47 14.98
C GLY A 82 -5.49 15.39 16.20
N ILE A 83 -5.28 16.70 16.02
CA ILE A 83 -5.27 17.70 17.10
C ILE A 83 -6.66 17.89 17.70
N VAL A 84 -7.68 18.05 16.87
CA VAL A 84 -9.04 18.44 17.30
C VAL A 84 -9.84 17.25 17.82
N ALA A 85 -9.76 16.11 17.13
CA ALA A 85 -10.65 14.98 17.36
C ALA A 85 -9.91 13.65 17.61
N GLY A 86 -8.57 13.62 17.50
CA GLY A 86 -7.80 12.40 17.60
C GLY A 86 -7.69 11.83 19.01
N ASP A 87 -7.85 10.50 19.11
CA ASP A 87 -7.53 9.74 20.32
C ASP A 87 -6.15 9.10 20.19
N ALA A 88 -5.15 9.67 20.86
CA ALA A 88 -3.75 9.23 20.79
C ALA A 88 -3.55 7.76 21.24
N GLU A 89 -4.43 7.18 22.04
CA GLU A 89 -4.32 5.79 22.49
C GLU A 89 -4.71 4.77 21.41
N LYS A 90 -5.44 5.24 20.40
CA LYS A 90 -5.95 4.40 19.29
C LYS A 90 -4.95 4.20 18.14
N LYS A 91 -3.77 4.83 18.17
CA LYS A 91 -2.73 4.68 17.15
C LYS A 91 -3.28 4.88 15.72
N LEU A 92 -3.30 3.84 14.89
CA LEU A 92 -3.81 3.92 13.51
C LEU A 92 -5.35 3.98 13.39
N GLU A 93 -6.06 3.94 14.50
CA GLU A 93 -7.49 4.22 14.58
C GLU A 93 -7.76 5.59 15.23
N VAL A 94 -6.75 6.46 15.30
CA VAL A 94 -6.73 7.74 16.01
C VAL A 94 -7.90 8.66 15.67
N ILE A 95 -8.40 8.64 14.42
CA ILE A 95 -9.53 9.44 13.94
C ILE A 95 -10.75 8.61 13.51
N SER A 96 -10.80 7.32 13.84
CA SER A 96 -11.89 6.41 13.43
C SER A 96 -13.25 6.74 14.07
N TYR A 97 -13.25 7.51 15.13
CA TYR A 97 -14.46 7.86 15.90
C TYR A 97 -14.81 9.34 15.83
N VAL A 98 -14.31 10.05 14.82
CA VAL A 98 -14.64 11.47 14.61
C VAL A 98 -16.14 11.62 14.30
N LYS A 99 -16.82 12.45 15.07
CA LYS A 99 -18.24 12.74 14.91
C LYS A 99 -18.45 13.91 13.96
N GLU A 100 -19.64 14.02 13.38
CA GLU A 100 -19.98 15.10 12.44
C GLU A 100 -19.76 16.51 13.04
N GLU A 101 -20.10 16.70 14.31
CA GLU A 101 -19.84 17.95 15.05
C GLU A 101 -18.36 18.32 15.13
N GLN A 102 -17.49 17.31 15.21
CA GLN A 102 -16.03 17.48 15.26
C GLN A 102 -15.46 17.82 13.86
N VAL A 103 -16.11 17.40 12.78
CA VAL A 103 -15.71 17.78 11.42
C VAL A 103 -15.76 19.30 11.25
N GLU A 104 -16.82 19.96 11.72
CA GLU A 104 -16.93 21.42 11.69
C GLU A 104 -15.88 22.10 12.60
N ALA A 105 -15.52 21.48 13.72
CA ALA A 105 -14.43 21.96 14.57
C ALA A 105 -13.06 21.84 13.88
N ILE A 106 -12.82 20.74 13.14
CA ILE A 106 -11.60 20.55 12.33
C ILE A 106 -11.49 21.62 11.25
N LYS A 107 -12.58 21.92 10.53
CA LYS A 107 -12.62 22.98 9.51
C LYS A 107 -12.29 24.34 10.10
N ARG A 108 -12.93 24.71 11.20
CA ARG A 108 -12.65 25.97 11.91
C ARG A 108 -11.20 26.07 12.37
N PHE A 109 -10.65 24.97 12.89
CA PHE A 109 -9.25 24.94 13.31
C PHE A 109 -8.31 25.19 12.13
N LEU A 110 -8.58 24.58 10.96
CA LEU A 110 -7.81 24.80 9.72
C LEU A 110 -7.86 26.26 9.23
N GLU A 111 -9.00 26.96 9.43
CA GLU A 111 -9.17 28.35 9.03
C GLU A 111 -8.47 29.34 9.99
N GLN A 112 -8.41 29.00 11.28
CA GLN A 112 -7.97 29.91 12.33
C GLN A 112 -6.53 29.70 12.78
N THR A 113 -6.00 28.47 12.60
CA THR A 113 -4.68 28.09 13.11
C THR A 113 -3.70 27.94 11.95
N PRO A 114 -2.58 28.67 11.94
CA PRO A 114 -1.54 28.50 10.93
C PRO A 114 -0.90 27.12 11.06
N ILE A 115 -0.94 26.36 9.97
CA ILE A 115 -0.30 25.03 9.82
C ILE A 115 0.72 25.12 8.68
N THR A 116 1.99 25.09 9.00
CA THR A 116 3.07 25.08 8.00
C THR A 116 3.52 23.66 7.73
N VAL A 117 3.91 23.38 6.49
CA VAL A 117 4.41 22.08 6.06
C VAL A 117 5.76 22.27 5.40
N GLU A 118 6.77 21.58 5.91
CA GLU A 118 8.15 21.65 5.43
C GLU A 118 8.67 20.27 5.01
N HIS A 119 9.61 20.27 4.07
CA HIS A 119 10.31 19.06 3.66
C HIS A 119 11.42 18.73 4.66
N LEU A 120 11.35 17.54 5.27
CA LEU A 120 12.36 17.04 6.20
C LEU A 120 13.41 16.22 5.44
N GLU A 121 14.61 16.77 5.29
CA GLU A 121 15.75 16.12 4.60
C GLU A 121 16.57 15.26 5.58
N SER A 122 15.94 14.28 6.22
CA SER A 122 16.62 13.39 7.20
C SER A 122 17.31 12.18 6.56
N GLY A 123 17.08 11.92 5.27
CA GLY A 123 17.50 10.68 4.60
C GLY A 123 16.62 9.46 4.93
N ILE A 124 15.65 9.60 5.84
CA ILE A 124 14.72 8.53 6.23
C ILE A 124 13.47 8.60 5.35
N THR A 125 13.12 7.48 4.75
CA THR A 125 12.00 7.43 3.78
C THR A 125 10.64 7.68 4.43
N PHE A 126 10.41 7.12 5.63
CA PHE A 126 9.22 7.37 6.43
C PHE A 126 9.60 8.20 7.65
N ASP A 127 9.34 9.51 7.61
CA ASP A 127 9.71 10.44 8.66
C ASP A 127 8.68 11.56 8.76
N ILE A 128 8.09 11.72 9.95
CA ILE A 128 7.06 12.71 10.26
C ILE A 128 7.44 13.37 11.58
N GLU A 129 7.53 14.68 11.61
CA GLU A 129 7.69 15.48 12.83
C GLU A 129 6.57 16.50 12.91
N VAL A 130 5.86 16.53 14.02
CA VAL A 130 4.81 17.50 14.32
C VAL A 130 5.19 18.29 15.55
N THR A 131 5.27 19.61 15.43
CA THR A 131 5.47 20.54 16.53
C THR A 131 4.23 21.41 16.68
N VAL A 132 3.71 21.47 17.88
CA VAL A 132 2.52 22.27 18.24
C VAL A 132 2.89 23.31 19.29
N TYR A 133 2.31 24.50 19.19
CA TYR A 133 2.60 25.64 20.07
C TYR A 133 1.31 26.19 20.70
N ALA A 134 1.42 26.68 21.91
CA ALA A 134 0.39 27.47 22.61
C ALA A 134 1.07 28.56 23.44
N GLY A 135 1.10 29.80 22.91
CA GLY A 135 1.88 30.87 23.47
C GLY A 135 3.36 30.56 23.56
N THR A 136 3.91 30.39 24.76
CA THR A 136 5.32 30.02 25.02
C THR A 136 5.55 28.52 25.14
N ASP A 137 4.48 27.73 25.29
CA ASP A 137 4.56 26.28 25.43
C ASP A 137 4.64 25.59 24.07
N SER A 138 5.38 24.51 24.01
CA SER A 138 5.52 23.69 22.78
C SER A 138 5.58 22.21 23.09
N ALA A 139 5.12 21.38 22.16
CA ALA A 139 5.35 19.96 22.17
C ALA A 139 5.70 19.46 20.78
N ARG A 140 6.67 18.54 20.70
CA ARG A 140 7.16 17.94 19.45
C ARG A 140 7.06 16.43 19.54
N VAL A 141 6.58 15.82 18.45
CA VAL A 141 6.51 14.36 18.27
C VAL A 141 7.08 13.98 16.93
N ARG A 142 7.98 12.98 16.90
CA ARG A 142 8.53 12.41 15.68
C ARG A 142 8.20 10.93 15.57
N ILE A 143 7.70 10.52 14.40
CA ILE A 143 7.50 9.13 13.98
C ILE A 143 8.46 8.82 12.85
N ALA A 144 9.24 7.73 12.95
CA ALA A 144 10.17 7.32 11.92
C ALA A 144 10.11 5.81 11.66
N ASN A 145 10.44 5.40 10.43
CA ASN A 145 10.49 4.03 9.90
C ASN A 145 9.13 3.33 9.77
N TYR A 146 8.24 3.40 10.78
CA TYR A 146 6.92 2.75 10.80
C TYR A 146 5.85 3.72 11.23
N HIS A 147 4.63 3.50 10.78
CA HIS A 147 3.46 4.37 11.01
C HIS A 147 3.13 4.65 12.50
N THR A 148 3.53 3.77 13.42
CA THR A 148 3.26 3.92 14.87
C THR A 148 4.51 4.07 15.72
N ASN A 149 5.69 4.14 15.10
CA ASN A 149 6.96 4.18 15.83
C ASN A 149 7.32 5.61 16.22
N ILE A 150 6.81 6.06 17.37
CA ILE A 150 7.20 7.33 17.97
C ILE A 150 8.62 7.20 18.51
N VAL A 151 9.55 7.91 17.88
CA VAL A 151 10.98 7.90 18.24
C VAL A 151 11.37 9.08 19.13
N ARG A 152 10.62 10.17 19.10
CA ARG A 152 10.89 11.35 19.90
C ARG A 152 9.61 12.00 20.41
N ILE A 153 9.63 12.43 21.68
CA ILE A 153 8.62 13.28 22.31
C ILE A 153 9.37 14.34 23.12
N GLU A 154 9.02 15.61 22.91
CA GLU A 154 9.57 16.75 23.66
C GLU A 154 8.41 17.62 24.17
N LYS A 155 8.62 18.27 25.31
CA LYS A 155 7.76 19.35 25.82
C LYS A 155 8.64 20.48 26.34
N ASN A 156 8.45 21.70 25.84
CA ASN A 156 9.20 22.89 26.23
C ASN A 156 10.74 22.71 26.21
N GLY A 157 11.25 21.94 25.22
CA GLY A 157 12.67 21.60 25.11
C GLY A 157 13.13 20.41 25.97
N GLU A 158 12.31 19.93 26.92
CA GLU A 158 12.60 18.72 27.67
C GLU A 158 12.26 17.46 26.85
N ILE A 159 13.23 16.55 26.75
CA ILE A 159 13.10 15.30 26.02
C ILE A 159 12.44 14.24 26.91
N LEU A 160 11.17 13.90 26.62
CA LEU A 160 10.42 12.88 27.32
C LEU A 160 10.65 11.47 26.76
N LYS A 161 10.99 11.38 25.48
CA LYS A 161 11.33 10.14 24.78
C LYS A 161 12.34 10.41 23.69
N ASN A 162 13.36 9.55 23.57
CA ASN A 162 14.32 9.60 22.48
C ASN A 162 14.83 8.18 22.16
N ILE A 163 14.48 7.69 20.99
CA ILE A 163 14.97 6.42 20.47
C ILE A 163 15.84 6.74 19.24
N PRO A 164 17.10 6.30 19.20
CA PRO A 164 17.95 6.50 18.04
C PRO A 164 17.30 5.91 16.80
N VAL A 165 17.33 6.64 15.70
CA VAL A 165 16.80 6.20 14.41
C VAL A 165 17.98 5.87 13.52
N SER A 166 18.13 4.60 13.13
CA SER A 166 19.05 4.18 12.07
C SER A 166 18.29 4.10 10.75
N GLY A 167 18.92 4.42 9.63
CA GLY A 167 18.33 4.37 8.30
C GLY A 167 18.04 2.95 7.80
N GLU A 168 18.40 1.93 8.56
CA GLU A 168 18.21 0.52 8.27
C GLU A 168 17.49 -0.13 9.44
N GLU A 169 16.14 -0.29 9.36
CA GLU A 169 15.50 -1.22 10.28
C GLU A 169 14.14 -1.72 9.82
N GLU A 170 14.18 -2.94 9.31
CA GLU A 170 13.11 -3.92 9.47
C GLU A 170 13.59 -5.08 10.39
N ASN A 171 14.38 -4.78 11.42
CA ASN A 171 15.07 -5.79 12.25
C ASN A 171 14.17 -6.75 13.04
N ASN A 172 12.85 -6.53 13.04
CA ASN A 172 11.89 -7.40 13.74
C ASN A 172 10.99 -8.20 12.80
N LEU A 173 11.17 -8.08 11.49
CA LEU A 173 10.38 -8.82 10.52
C LEU A 173 11.09 -10.12 10.11
N THR A 174 10.31 -11.12 9.71
CA THR A 174 10.83 -12.37 9.14
C THR A 174 11.71 -12.06 7.92
N ASP A 175 12.82 -12.76 7.79
CA ASP A 175 13.79 -12.56 6.72
C ASP A 175 13.15 -12.78 5.34
N ARG A 176 13.07 -11.72 4.55
CA ARG A 176 12.50 -11.72 3.19
C ARG A 176 13.45 -12.34 2.15
N SER A 177 14.74 -12.52 2.46
CA SER A 177 15.68 -13.19 1.57
C SER A 177 15.37 -14.68 1.38
N LEU A 178 14.50 -15.23 2.23
CA LEU A 178 13.97 -16.60 2.10
C LEU A 178 12.95 -16.75 0.96
N LEU A 179 12.42 -15.63 0.42
CA LEU A 179 11.44 -15.66 -0.67
C LEU A 179 12.14 -15.89 -2.01
N ASP A 180 11.67 -16.85 -2.76
CA ASP A 180 11.94 -17.07 -4.18
C ASP A 180 10.76 -17.80 -4.83
N MET A 181 10.63 -17.69 -6.14
CA MET A 181 9.46 -18.21 -6.86
C MET A 181 9.34 -19.74 -6.83
N GLU A 182 10.45 -20.47 -6.80
CA GLU A 182 10.44 -21.93 -6.74
C GLU A 182 9.89 -22.42 -5.39
N HIS A 183 10.39 -21.85 -4.29
CA HIS A 183 9.92 -22.22 -2.96
C HIS A 183 8.52 -21.67 -2.65
N ILE A 184 8.14 -20.52 -3.22
CA ILE A 184 6.74 -20.03 -3.15
C ILE A 184 5.81 -21.04 -3.84
N TRP A 185 6.18 -21.53 -5.03
CA TRP A 185 5.40 -22.56 -5.74
C TRP A 185 5.28 -23.85 -4.94
N ASP A 186 6.38 -24.36 -4.37
CA ASP A 186 6.35 -25.55 -3.52
C ASP A 186 5.47 -25.33 -2.27
N PHE A 187 5.59 -24.16 -1.64
CA PHE A 187 4.77 -23.81 -0.48
C PHE A 187 3.27 -23.83 -0.80
N ILE A 188 2.81 -23.13 -1.83
CA ILE A 188 1.37 -23.07 -2.12
C ILE A 188 0.77 -24.42 -2.52
N ASN A 189 1.53 -25.33 -3.06
CA ASN A 189 1.08 -26.68 -3.40
C ASN A 189 1.05 -27.62 -2.19
N THR A 190 1.77 -27.31 -1.12
CA THR A 190 1.92 -28.18 0.05
C THR A 190 1.33 -27.60 1.33
N VAL A 191 1.09 -26.28 1.39
CA VAL A 191 0.56 -25.62 2.58
C VAL A 191 -0.79 -26.17 3.00
N ASP A 192 -0.94 -26.35 4.31
CA ASP A 192 -2.24 -26.61 4.92
C ASP A 192 -3.08 -25.32 4.86
N VAL A 193 -4.16 -25.39 4.11
CA VAL A 193 -5.01 -24.20 3.88
C VAL A 193 -5.61 -23.67 5.18
N GLU A 194 -5.85 -24.50 6.17
CA GLU A 194 -6.38 -24.08 7.47
C GLU A 194 -5.41 -23.17 8.23
N GLU A 195 -4.12 -23.21 7.92
CA GLU A 195 -3.13 -22.28 8.53
C GLU A 195 -3.12 -20.90 7.89
N ILE A 196 -3.42 -20.81 6.58
CA ILE A 196 -3.40 -19.55 5.82
C ILE A 196 -4.78 -18.91 5.66
N LYS A 197 -5.86 -19.69 5.78
CA LYS A 197 -7.24 -19.21 5.68
C LYS A 197 -7.55 -18.07 6.65
N PRO A 198 -7.20 -18.14 7.95
CA PRO A 198 -7.48 -17.04 8.89
C PRO A 198 -6.77 -15.73 8.53
N ILE A 199 -5.67 -15.78 7.75
CA ILE A 199 -4.92 -14.61 7.29
C ILE A 199 -5.56 -14.02 6.02
N LEU A 200 -6.01 -14.89 5.10
CA LEU A 200 -6.47 -14.51 3.77
C LEU A 200 -7.99 -14.23 3.70
N GLU A 201 -8.78 -14.84 4.57
CA GLU A 201 -10.23 -14.64 4.60
C GLU A 201 -10.64 -13.18 4.91
N PRO A 202 -10.02 -12.49 5.89
CA PRO A 202 -10.24 -11.05 6.06
C PRO A 202 -9.91 -10.24 4.81
N GLN A 203 -8.81 -10.58 4.08
CA GLN A 203 -8.44 -9.92 2.84
C GLN A 203 -9.51 -10.11 1.76
N LEU A 204 -9.96 -11.34 1.56
CA LEU A 204 -11.04 -11.65 0.63
C LEU A 204 -12.28 -10.82 0.95
N ARG A 205 -12.74 -10.85 2.19
CA ARG A 205 -13.97 -10.18 2.62
C ARG A 205 -13.88 -8.66 2.53
N MET A 206 -12.84 -8.05 3.09
CA MET A 206 -12.72 -6.59 3.15
C MET A 206 -12.40 -5.98 1.79
N ASN A 207 -11.49 -6.58 1.03
CA ASN A 207 -11.08 -6.03 -0.26
C ASN A 207 -12.16 -6.20 -1.33
N MET A 208 -12.97 -7.27 -1.26
CA MET A 208 -14.15 -7.39 -2.12
C MET A 208 -15.23 -6.38 -1.72
N ALA A 209 -15.48 -6.17 -0.43
CA ALA A 209 -16.49 -5.21 0.02
C ALA A 209 -16.20 -3.78 -0.49
N ILE A 210 -14.96 -3.30 -0.39
CA ILE A 210 -14.61 -1.96 -0.91
C ILE A 210 -14.64 -1.90 -2.44
N ALA A 211 -14.35 -3.00 -3.13
CA ALA A 211 -14.46 -3.07 -4.58
C ALA A 211 -15.93 -3.01 -5.04
N GLU A 212 -16.82 -3.70 -4.36
CA GLU A 212 -18.27 -3.66 -4.58
C GLU A 212 -18.84 -2.27 -4.27
N GLU A 213 -18.38 -1.64 -3.19
CA GLU A 213 -18.72 -0.27 -2.82
C GLU A 213 -18.34 0.73 -3.93
N GLY A 214 -17.12 0.62 -4.48
CA GLY A 214 -16.65 1.49 -5.55
C GLY A 214 -17.35 1.25 -6.90
N MET A 215 -17.89 0.05 -7.13
CA MET A 215 -18.76 -0.21 -8.29
C MET A 215 -20.17 0.32 -8.10
N THR A 216 -20.65 0.42 -6.88
CA THR A 216 -22.02 0.86 -6.55
C THR A 216 -22.10 2.38 -6.47
N ASN A 217 -21.23 3.01 -5.71
CA ASN A 217 -21.24 4.43 -5.43
C ASN A 217 -20.17 5.20 -6.23
N ASP A 218 -20.29 6.52 -6.30
CA ASP A 218 -19.37 7.37 -7.07
C ASP A 218 -18.17 7.79 -6.23
N TYR A 219 -16.98 7.49 -6.75
CA TYR A 219 -15.70 7.81 -6.11
C TYR A 219 -14.66 8.29 -7.13
N GLY A 220 -14.13 9.49 -6.93
CA GLY A 220 -13.03 10.03 -7.73
C GLY A 220 -13.34 10.06 -9.22
N ALA A 221 -12.54 9.34 -10.01
CA ALA A 221 -12.72 9.29 -11.46
C ALA A 221 -13.58 8.09 -11.93
N ASN A 222 -14.10 7.28 -11.02
CA ASN A 222 -14.95 6.12 -11.32
C ASN A 222 -14.33 5.16 -12.37
N ILE A 223 -13.03 4.94 -12.30
CA ILE A 223 -12.29 4.15 -13.31
C ILE A 223 -12.87 2.74 -13.44
N GLY A 224 -13.23 2.10 -12.31
CA GLY A 224 -13.88 0.79 -12.34
C GLY A 224 -15.17 0.78 -13.16
N LYS A 225 -16.05 1.76 -12.92
CA LYS A 225 -17.30 1.93 -13.69
C LYS A 225 -17.05 2.28 -15.15
N VAL A 226 -16.04 3.11 -15.45
CA VAL A 226 -15.65 3.45 -16.82
C VAL A 226 -15.25 2.19 -17.58
N ILE A 227 -14.39 1.35 -17.00
CA ILE A 227 -13.96 0.08 -17.64
C ILE A 227 -15.19 -0.80 -17.89
N TRP A 228 -16.03 -1.01 -16.89
CA TRP A 228 -17.21 -1.87 -17.00
C TRP A 228 -18.21 -1.37 -18.05
N LYS A 229 -18.38 -0.05 -18.15
CA LYS A 229 -19.30 0.57 -19.13
C LYS A 229 -18.77 0.52 -20.58
N THR A 230 -17.43 0.60 -20.77
CA THR A 230 -16.83 0.83 -22.10
C THR A 230 -16.17 -0.39 -22.72
N LYS A 231 -15.98 -1.47 -21.94
CA LYS A 231 -15.33 -2.71 -22.40
C LYS A 231 -16.31 -3.87 -22.41
N GLU A 232 -15.98 -4.93 -23.16
CA GLU A 232 -16.72 -6.18 -23.11
C GLU A 232 -16.76 -6.76 -21.71
N HIS A 233 -17.85 -7.38 -21.32
CA HIS A 233 -18.04 -7.98 -20.00
C HIS A 233 -17.37 -9.36 -19.90
N THR A 234 -16.06 -9.37 -20.08
CA THR A 234 -15.22 -10.56 -19.86
C THR A 234 -14.78 -10.65 -18.42
N THR A 235 -14.35 -11.83 -17.96
CA THR A 235 -13.76 -12.03 -16.63
C THR A 235 -12.53 -11.13 -16.41
N ALA A 236 -11.72 -10.95 -17.44
CA ALA A 236 -10.55 -10.06 -17.42
C ALA A 236 -10.95 -8.60 -17.14
N ASN A 237 -11.91 -8.07 -17.87
CA ASN A 237 -12.39 -6.70 -17.68
C ASN A 237 -13.16 -6.55 -16.36
N HIS A 238 -13.88 -7.57 -15.89
CA HIS A 238 -14.50 -7.58 -14.57
C HIS A 238 -13.46 -7.50 -13.45
N ALA A 239 -12.42 -8.32 -13.51
CA ALA A 239 -11.31 -8.31 -12.55
C ALA A 239 -10.61 -6.95 -12.48
N ARG A 240 -10.32 -6.35 -13.63
CA ARG A 240 -9.73 -5.00 -13.75
C ARG A 240 -10.65 -3.92 -13.19
N ALA A 241 -11.93 -3.96 -13.55
CA ALA A 241 -12.93 -2.98 -13.11
C ALA A 241 -13.11 -3.02 -11.58
N MET A 242 -13.24 -4.21 -11.01
CA MET A 242 -13.41 -4.39 -9.56
C MET A 242 -12.18 -3.93 -8.77
N ALA A 243 -10.97 -4.27 -9.21
CA ALA A 243 -9.74 -3.81 -8.55
C ALA A 243 -9.59 -2.28 -8.63
N ALA A 244 -9.90 -1.68 -9.78
CA ALA A 244 -9.90 -0.24 -9.95
C ALA A 244 -10.95 0.44 -9.08
N ALA A 245 -12.18 -0.09 -9.01
CA ALA A 245 -13.26 0.43 -8.20
C ALA A 245 -12.93 0.44 -6.69
N GLY A 246 -12.30 -0.62 -6.20
CA GLY A 246 -11.81 -0.65 -4.82
C GLY A 246 -10.79 0.46 -4.51
N SER A 247 -9.92 0.78 -5.47
CA SER A 247 -9.01 1.91 -5.36
C SER A 247 -9.72 3.26 -5.52
N ASP A 248 -10.70 3.38 -6.44
CA ASP A 248 -11.52 4.58 -6.56
C ASP A 248 -12.15 4.93 -5.21
N ALA A 249 -12.82 3.96 -4.57
CA ALA A 249 -13.43 4.15 -3.26
C ALA A 249 -12.39 4.51 -2.19
N ARG A 250 -11.33 3.71 -2.08
CA ARG A 250 -10.29 3.90 -1.04
C ARG A 250 -9.58 5.25 -1.14
N MET A 251 -9.25 5.72 -2.34
CA MET A 251 -8.50 6.97 -2.54
C MET A 251 -9.37 8.22 -2.39
N ASN A 252 -10.69 8.06 -2.42
CA ASN A 252 -11.62 9.18 -2.44
C ASN A 252 -12.61 9.18 -1.26
N GLY A 253 -12.18 8.64 -0.11
CA GLY A 253 -12.84 8.87 1.17
C GLY A 253 -13.79 7.76 1.64
N CYS A 254 -13.82 6.61 0.98
CA CYS A 254 -14.54 5.44 1.51
C CYS A 254 -13.92 4.98 2.83
N GLU A 255 -14.76 4.77 3.83
CA GLU A 255 -14.36 4.42 5.19
C GLU A 255 -14.30 2.92 5.46
N LEU A 256 -14.54 2.08 4.44
CA LEU A 256 -14.41 0.64 4.58
C LEU A 256 -12.93 0.24 4.75
N PRO A 257 -12.65 -0.69 5.70
CA PRO A 257 -11.31 -1.21 5.90
C PRO A 257 -10.88 -2.12 4.74
N VAL A 258 -9.57 -2.17 4.51
CA VAL A 258 -8.94 -3.10 3.58
C VAL A 258 -7.83 -3.89 4.27
N ILE A 259 -7.50 -5.07 3.76
CA ILE A 259 -6.25 -5.74 4.11
C ILE A 259 -5.18 -5.31 3.11
N ILE A 260 -4.11 -4.75 3.64
CA ILE A 260 -2.98 -4.24 2.87
C ILE A 260 -2.07 -5.38 2.38
N ASN A 261 -1.16 -5.05 1.47
CA ASN A 261 0.01 -5.85 1.13
C ASN A 261 1.21 -4.91 1.00
N SER A 262 2.34 -5.26 1.58
CA SER A 262 3.57 -4.46 1.55
C SER A 262 3.35 -2.98 1.92
N GLY A 263 2.54 -2.74 2.95
CA GLY A 263 2.25 -1.40 3.47
C GLY A 263 1.21 -0.60 2.68
N SER A 264 0.55 -1.15 1.66
CA SER A 264 -0.43 -0.43 0.84
C SER A 264 -1.74 -1.18 0.66
N GLY A 265 -2.87 -0.50 0.95
CA GLY A 265 -4.21 -1.04 0.69
C GLY A 265 -4.48 -1.23 -0.81
N ASN A 266 -4.00 -0.33 -1.66
CA ASN A 266 -4.11 -0.50 -3.11
C ASN A 266 -3.39 -1.75 -3.60
N GLN A 267 -2.23 -2.09 -3.04
CA GLN A 267 -1.54 -3.34 -3.35
C GLN A 267 -2.34 -4.55 -2.86
N GLY A 268 -2.90 -4.48 -1.65
CA GLY A 268 -3.75 -5.54 -1.11
C GLY A 268 -4.99 -5.81 -1.98
N ILE A 269 -5.69 -4.76 -2.41
CA ILE A 269 -6.84 -4.85 -3.34
C ILE A 269 -6.40 -5.47 -4.67
N THR A 270 -5.30 -4.98 -5.24
CA THR A 270 -4.78 -5.43 -6.56
C THR A 270 -4.34 -6.89 -6.54
N ALA A 271 -3.71 -7.34 -5.45
CA ALA A 271 -3.26 -8.73 -5.32
C ALA A 271 -4.41 -9.71 -5.05
N SER A 272 -5.54 -9.26 -4.48
CA SER A 272 -6.60 -10.16 -4.04
C SER A 272 -7.85 -10.14 -4.94
N VAL A 273 -8.40 -8.97 -5.24
CA VAL A 273 -9.70 -8.85 -5.93
C VAL A 273 -9.71 -9.55 -7.29
N PRO A 274 -8.72 -9.38 -8.19
CA PRO A 274 -8.71 -10.08 -9.48
C PRO A 274 -8.68 -11.60 -9.32
N VAL A 275 -7.92 -12.11 -8.35
CA VAL A 275 -7.81 -13.55 -8.08
C VAL A 275 -9.15 -14.11 -7.61
N VAL A 276 -9.87 -13.38 -6.72
CA VAL A 276 -11.19 -13.78 -6.25
C VAL A 276 -12.23 -13.81 -7.38
N ILE A 277 -12.20 -12.80 -8.26
CA ILE A 277 -13.10 -12.75 -9.43
C ILE A 277 -12.87 -13.97 -10.34
N TYR A 278 -11.62 -14.27 -10.67
CA TYR A 278 -11.30 -15.46 -11.49
C TYR A 278 -11.64 -16.76 -10.77
N ALA A 279 -11.42 -16.86 -9.47
CA ALA A 279 -11.76 -18.06 -8.70
C ALA A 279 -13.28 -18.34 -8.71
N LYS A 280 -14.09 -17.29 -8.57
CA LYS A 280 -15.57 -17.39 -8.64
C LYS A 280 -16.02 -17.79 -10.04
N GLU A 281 -15.50 -17.14 -11.07
CA GLU A 281 -15.88 -17.42 -12.48
C GLU A 281 -15.50 -18.83 -12.91
N LEU A 282 -14.34 -19.32 -12.52
CA LEU A 282 -13.87 -20.68 -12.82
C LEU A 282 -14.51 -21.76 -11.94
N GLY A 283 -15.30 -21.38 -10.92
CA GLY A 283 -15.96 -22.31 -10.00
C GLY A 283 -14.98 -23.22 -9.26
N VAL A 284 -13.76 -22.74 -8.95
CA VAL A 284 -12.73 -23.54 -8.27
C VAL A 284 -13.08 -23.76 -6.79
N SER A 285 -12.49 -24.80 -6.18
CA SER A 285 -12.68 -25.05 -4.75
C SER A 285 -12.10 -23.90 -3.90
N GLU A 286 -12.67 -23.67 -2.73
CA GLU A 286 -12.19 -22.72 -1.74
C GLU A 286 -10.70 -22.92 -1.44
N LYS A 287 -10.28 -24.17 -1.29
CA LYS A 287 -8.87 -24.54 -1.08
C LYS A 287 -7.95 -24.04 -2.21
N LYS A 288 -8.37 -24.17 -3.47
CA LYS A 288 -7.60 -23.69 -4.63
C LYS A 288 -7.56 -22.18 -4.64
N MET A 289 -8.66 -21.50 -4.30
CA MET A 289 -8.72 -20.04 -4.21
C MET A 289 -7.75 -19.48 -3.14
N TYR A 290 -7.72 -20.05 -1.94
CA TYR A 290 -6.78 -19.58 -0.90
C TYR A 290 -5.32 -19.82 -1.28
N ARG A 291 -5.00 -20.92 -1.95
CA ARG A 291 -3.66 -21.15 -2.49
C ARG A 291 -3.27 -20.11 -3.55
N ALA A 292 -4.19 -19.79 -4.46
CA ALA A 292 -3.97 -18.74 -5.46
C ALA A 292 -3.79 -17.35 -4.82
N LEU A 293 -4.56 -17.03 -3.79
CA LEU A 293 -4.39 -15.79 -3.00
C LEU A 293 -3.03 -15.75 -2.29
N ALA A 294 -2.61 -16.86 -1.68
CA ALA A 294 -1.29 -16.96 -1.05
C ALA A 294 -0.17 -16.74 -2.09
N LEU A 295 -0.28 -17.39 -3.26
CA LEU A 295 0.66 -17.22 -4.36
C LEU A 295 0.74 -15.77 -4.82
N SER A 296 -0.40 -15.14 -5.08
CA SER A 296 -0.47 -13.73 -5.50
C SER A 296 0.19 -12.80 -4.50
N ASN A 297 -0.15 -12.94 -3.21
CA ASN A 297 0.40 -12.10 -2.15
C ASN A 297 1.90 -12.30 -1.97
N LEU A 298 2.38 -13.54 -1.88
CA LEU A 298 3.82 -13.83 -1.72
C LEU A 298 4.63 -13.37 -2.94
N THR A 299 4.11 -13.54 -4.16
CA THR A 299 4.75 -13.05 -5.39
C THR A 299 4.86 -11.52 -5.37
N ALA A 300 3.81 -10.81 -4.94
CA ALA A 300 3.84 -9.36 -4.81
C ALA A 300 4.84 -8.89 -3.75
N ILE A 301 4.87 -9.55 -2.58
CA ILE A 301 5.82 -9.26 -1.49
C ILE A 301 7.26 -9.51 -1.94
N HIS A 302 7.52 -10.64 -2.61
CA HIS A 302 8.84 -10.98 -3.11
C HIS A 302 9.38 -9.92 -4.07
N GLN A 303 8.58 -9.48 -5.04
CA GLN A 303 8.95 -8.39 -5.95
C GLN A 303 9.16 -7.06 -5.23
N LYS A 304 8.33 -6.80 -4.21
CA LYS A 304 8.40 -5.53 -3.47
C LYS A 304 9.63 -5.45 -2.56
N THR A 305 10.18 -6.57 -2.12
CA THR A 305 11.35 -6.62 -1.24
C THR A 305 12.56 -5.86 -1.79
N PRO A 306 13.07 -6.11 -3.01
CA PRO A 306 14.20 -5.35 -3.55
C PRO A 306 13.84 -3.90 -3.92
N ILE A 307 12.56 -3.56 -4.13
CA ILE A 307 12.10 -2.20 -4.44
C ILE A 307 12.09 -1.31 -3.19
N GLY A 308 11.74 -1.88 -2.04
CA GLY A 308 11.48 -1.15 -0.79
C GLY A 308 10.03 -0.66 -0.65
N ARG A 309 9.63 -0.27 0.57
CA ARG A 309 8.23 0.09 0.89
C ARG A 309 7.76 1.35 0.15
N LEU A 310 8.57 2.41 0.13
CA LEU A 310 8.27 3.68 -0.54
C LEU A 310 9.28 3.93 -1.66
N SER A 311 8.81 4.08 -2.88
CA SER A 311 9.63 4.23 -4.09
C SER A 311 8.90 5.07 -5.14
N ALA A 312 9.62 5.58 -6.13
CA ALA A 312 9.02 6.11 -7.35
C ALA A 312 8.46 5.01 -8.26
N PHE A 313 8.81 3.74 -8.04
CA PHE A 313 8.19 2.62 -8.74
C PHE A 313 6.82 2.29 -8.12
N CYS A 314 5.79 2.22 -8.93
CA CYS A 314 4.42 1.99 -8.45
C CYS A 314 4.24 0.56 -7.91
N GLY A 315 3.92 0.42 -6.63
CA GLY A 315 3.69 -0.88 -5.99
C GLY A 315 2.49 -1.66 -6.54
N ALA A 316 1.55 -0.99 -7.21
CA ALA A 316 0.46 -1.65 -7.91
C ALA A 316 0.96 -2.63 -8.99
N ILE A 317 2.15 -2.38 -9.55
CA ILE A 317 2.77 -3.26 -10.55
C ILE A 317 3.08 -4.62 -9.93
N SER A 318 3.82 -4.64 -8.82
CA SER A 318 4.15 -5.90 -8.12
C SER A 318 2.88 -6.68 -7.74
N ALA A 319 1.84 -5.98 -7.31
CA ALA A 319 0.56 -6.58 -6.95
C ALA A 319 -0.22 -7.10 -8.18
N GLY A 320 -0.21 -6.38 -9.31
CA GLY A 320 -0.83 -6.83 -10.56
C GLY A 320 -0.14 -8.04 -11.16
N VAL A 321 1.19 -8.07 -11.11
CA VAL A 321 1.99 -9.26 -11.49
C VAL A 321 1.69 -10.43 -10.56
N GLY A 322 1.57 -10.18 -9.25
CA GLY A 322 1.13 -11.18 -8.28
C GLY A 322 -0.28 -11.72 -8.60
N ALA A 323 -1.22 -10.85 -8.96
CA ALA A 323 -2.55 -11.27 -9.40
C ALA A 323 -2.49 -12.16 -10.65
N GLY A 324 -1.65 -11.81 -11.64
CA GLY A 324 -1.40 -12.65 -12.81
C GLY A 324 -0.87 -14.04 -12.44
N ALA A 325 0.05 -14.12 -11.49
CA ALA A 325 0.56 -15.38 -10.94
C ALA A 325 -0.56 -16.21 -10.30
N GLY A 326 -1.41 -15.61 -9.46
CA GLY A 326 -2.58 -16.28 -8.86
C GLY A 326 -3.58 -16.77 -9.90
N ILE A 327 -3.87 -15.95 -10.93
CA ILE A 327 -4.77 -16.28 -12.02
C ILE A 327 -4.21 -17.45 -12.84
N SER A 328 -2.91 -17.45 -13.16
CA SER A 328 -2.27 -18.55 -13.90
C SER A 328 -2.45 -19.88 -13.17
N TYR A 329 -2.28 -19.90 -11.83
CA TYR A 329 -2.51 -21.07 -10.99
C TYR A 329 -3.98 -21.53 -11.02
N LEU A 330 -4.94 -20.60 -10.92
CA LEU A 330 -6.38 -20.92 -11.01
C LEU A 330 -6.74 -21.57 -12.33
N LYS A 331 -6.15 -21.12 -13.44
CA LYS A 331 -6.36 -21.67 -14.79
C LYS A 331 -5.61 -23.00 -15.02
N GLY A 332 -4.89 -23.52 -14.02
CA GLY A 332 -4.21 -24.82 -14.09
C GLY A 332 -2.81 -24.76 -14.65
N GLY A 333 -2.20 -23.58 -14.72
CA GLY A 333 -0.79 -23.41 -15.08
C GLY A 333 0.15 -24.13 -14.10
N ASP A 334 1.20 -24.72 -14.65
CA ASP A 334 2.31 -25.28 -13.88
C ASP A 334 3.35 -24.19 -13.49
N TYR A 335 4.46 -24.61 -12.87
CA TYR A 335 5.51 -23.68 -12.47
C TYR A 335 6.10 -22.90 -13.67
N LYS A 336 6.20 -23.53 -14.82
CA LYS A 336 6.73 -22.91 -16.03
C LYS A 336 5.79 -21.79 -16.52
N VAL A 337 4.49 -22.06 -16.58
CA VAL A 337 3.47 -21.04 -16.90
C VAL A 337 3.54 -19.87 -15.91
N LEU A 338 3.68 -20.18 -14.62
CA LEU A 338 3.78 -19.17 -13.56
C LEU A 338 4.97 -18.21 -13.79
N ILE A 339 6.18 -18.75 -13.96
CA ILE A 339 7.37 -17.88 -14.07
C ILE A 339 7.36 -17.02 -15.34
N HIS A 340 6.90 -17.56 -16.46
CA HIS A 340 6.77 -16.78 -17.71
C HIS A 340 5.66 -15.72 -17.61
N THR A 341 4.55 -16.01 -16.91
CA THR A 341 3.53 -14.99 -16.60
C THR A 341 4.15 -13.82 -15.84
N VAL A 342 4.96 -14.09 -14.80
CA VAL A 342 5.61 -13.05 -13.99
C VAL A 342 6.61 -12.25 -14.83
N VAL A 343 7.47 -12.92 -15.62
CA VAL A 343 8.48 -12.25 -16.46
C VAL A 343 7.83 -11.37 -17.51
N ASN A 344 6.85 -11.89 -18.24
CA ASN A 344 6.12 -11.13 -19.26
C ASN A 344 5.43 -9.90 -18.66
N ALA A 345 4.73 -10.07 -17.55
CA ALA A 345 4.03 -8.98 -16.88
C ALA A 345 4.99 -7.88 -16.39
N LEU A 346 6.15 -8.25 -15.81
CA LEU A 346 7.17 -7.28 -15.38
C LEU A 346 7.77 -6.52 -16.56
N ALA A 347 8.00 -7.17 -17.70
CA ALA A 347 8.51 -6.51 -18.89
C ALA A 347 7.50 -5.49 -19.46
N ILE A 348 6.21 -5.81 -19.42
CA ILE A 348 5.14 -4.92 -19.95
C ILE A 348 5.02 -3.62 -19.12
N VAL A 349 5.09 -3.68 -17.81
CA VAL A 349 4.74 -2.53 -16.93
C VAL A 349 5.88 -2.01 -16.06
N SER A 350 7.13 -2.26 -16.43
CA SER A 350 8.31 -1.87 -15.64
C SER A 350 8.56 -0.36 -15.51
N GLY A 351 7.76 0.48 -16.17
CA GLY A 351 7.98 1.94 -16.22
C GLY A 351 6.91 2.82 -15.55
N ILE A 352 5.94 2.27 -14.83
CA ILE A 352 4.90 3.10 -14.18
C ILE A 352 5.42 3.74 -12.90
N VAL A 353 5.42 5.08 -12.87
CA VAL A 353 5.87 5.84 -11.69
C VAL A 353 4.79 5.95 -10.60
N CYS A 354 5.22 5.99 -9.34
CA CYS A 354 4.40 6.31 -8.19
C CYS A 354 4.58 7.79 -7.83
N ASP A 355 3.57 8.58 -8.08
CA ASP A 355 3.48 10.00 -7.76
C ASP A 355 2.50 10.29 -6.61
N GLY A 356 2.37 9.35 -5.67
CA GLY A 356 1.56 9.45 -4.46
C GLY A 356 0.14 8.88 -4.59
N ALA A 357 -0.58 8.88 -3.47
CA ALA A 357 -1.94 8.35 -3.36
C ALA A 357 -2.97 9.37 -3.91
N LYS A 358 -3.79 8.97 -4.88
CA LYS A 358 -4.79 9.83 -5.55
C LYS A 358 -5.71 9.04 -6.47
N ALA A 359 -6.73 9.68 -7.02
CA ALA A 359 -7.73 9.05 -7.89
C ALA A 359 -7.12 8.27 -9.07
N SER A 360 -6.04 8.77 -9.71
CA SER A 360 -5.41 8.06 -10.84
C SER A 360 -4.74 6.73 -10.48
N CYS A 361 -4.62 6.38 -9.19
CA CYS A 361 -4.15 5.06 -8.77
C CYS A 361 -5.05 3.93 -9.30
N ALA A 362 -6.35 4.15 -9.39
CA ALA A 362 -7.30 3.17 -9.92
C ALA A 362 -6.98 2.78 -11.38
N ALA A 363 -6.61 3.74 -12.22
CA ALA A 363 -6.22 3.47 -13.60
C ALA A 363 -4.88 2.70 -13.69
N LYS A 364 -3.90 3.05 -12.84
CA LYS A 364 -2.62 2.32 -12.76
C LYS A 364 -2.82 0.87 -12.31
N ILE A 365 -3.76 0.63 -11.38
CA ILE A 365 -4.15 -0.71 -10.92
C ILE A 365 -4.78 -1.50 -12.06
N ALA A 366 -5.74 -0.93 -12.80
CA ALA A 366 -6.34 -1.59 -13.95
C ALA A 366 -5.29 -2.02 -14.99
N THR A 367 -4.31 -1.14 -15.26
CA THR A 367 -3.20 -1.43 -16.18
C THR A 367 -2.27 -2.54 -15.63
N ALA A 368 -1.99 -2.54 -14.33
CA ALA A 368 -1.16 -3.56 -13.71
C ALA A 368 -1.82 -4.95 -13.73
N VAL A 369 -3.12 -5.02 -13.46
CA VAL A 369 -3.91 -6.27 -13.57
C VAL A 369 -3.94 -6.76 -15.02
N GLU A 370 -4.14 -5.85 -15.98
CA GLU A 370 -4.08 -6.19 -17.41
C GLU A 370 -2.75 -6.81 -17.79
N ALA A 371 -1.64 -6.22 -17.35
CA ALA A 371 -0.32 -6.76 -17.64
C ALA A 371 -0.12 -8.17 -17.05
N GLY A 372 -0.64 -8.41 -15.84
CA GLY A 372 -0.63 -9.75 -15.23
C GLY A 372 -1.41 -10.78 -16.05
N ILE A 373 -2.59 -10.42 -16.55
CA ILE A 373 -3.43 -11.27 -17.40
C ILE A 373 -2.75 -11.48 -18.76
N MET A 374 -2.28 -10.39 -19.40
CA MET A 374 -1.59 -10.45 -20.68
C MET A 374 -0.33 -11.32 -20.61
N GLY A 375 0.44 -11.24 -19.51
CA GLY A 375 1.62 -12.08 -19.32
C GLY A 375 1.32 -13.57 -19.34
N TYR A 376 0.18 -13.98 -18.77
CA TYR A 376 -0.33 -15.35 -18.85
C TYR A 376 -0.79 -15.69 -20.27
N ASP A 377 -1.64 -14.85 -20.87
CA ASP A 377 -2.23 -15.13 -22.20
C ASP A 377 -1.15 -15.21 -23.28
N MET A 378 -0.11 -14.37 -23.23
CA MET A 378 1.05 -14.44 -24.11
C MET A 378 1.70 -15.83 -24.07
N TYR A 379 2.01 -16.32 -22.85
CA TYR A 379 2.66 -17.60 -22.72
C TYR A 379 1.78 -18.76 -23.18
N MET A 380 0.47 -18.71 -22.92
CA MET A 380 -0.48 -19.72 -23.41
C MET A 380 -0.62 -19.70 -24.94
N CYS A 381 -0.31 -18.59 -25.59
CA CYS A 381 -0.21 -18.47 -27.06
C CYS A 381 1.19 -18.83 -27.60
N GLY A 382 2.09 -19.34 -26.77
CA GLY A 382 3.45 -19.70 -27.17
C GLY A 382 4.37 -18.51 -27.37
N GLN A 383 4.06 -17.35 -26.76
CA GLN A 383 4.82 -16.12 -26.87
C GLN A 383 5.42 -15.72 -25.52
N GLU A 384 6.66 -15.26 -25.52
CA GLU A 384 7.35 -14.80 -24.31
C GLU A 384 8.42 -13.76 -24.66
N PHE A 385 8.81 -12.96 -23.69
CA PHE A 385 10.00 -12.12 -23.79
C PHE A 385 11.23 -12.91 -23.35
N HIS A 386 12.34 -12.70 -24.07
CA HIS A 386 13.58 -13.47 -23.87
C HIS A 386 14.64 -12.65 -23.12
N ALA A 387 15.56 -13.36 -22.47
CA ALA A 387 16.72 -12.74 -21.86
C ALA A 387 17.50 -11.92 -22.90
N GLY A 388 17.73 -10.63 -22.59
CA GLY A 388 18.31 -9.65 -23.49
C GLY A 388 17.31 -8.68 -24.13
N ASP A 389 15.99 -8.92 -23.97
CA ASP A 389 14.96 -7.97 -24.37
C ASP A 389 14.88 -6.83 -23.35
N GLY A 390 15.70 -5.82 -23.49
CA GLY A 390 15.75 -4.67 -22.58
C GLY A 390 16.15 -5.07 -21.15
N LEU A 391 15.22 -4.96 -20.21
CA LEU A 391 15.44 -5.30 -18.79
C LEU A 391 15.29 -6.79 -18.48
N VAL A 392 14.84 -7.60 -19.46
CA VAL A 392 14.58 -9.02 -19.23
C VAL A 392 15.88 -9.78 -19.04
N GLY A 393 16.04 -10.38 -17.86
CA GLY A 393 17.19 -11.21 -17.48
C GLY A 393 16.91 -12.71 -17.64
N ALA A 394 17.91 -13.53 -17.40
CA ALA A 394 17.79 -14.98 -17.45
C ALA A 394 17.07 -15.51 -16.19
N GLY A 395 15.82 -15.97 -16.35
CA GLY A 395 15.01 -16.53 -15.28
C GLY A 395 14.26 -15.49 -14.43
N VAL A 396 13.25 -15.94 -13.70
CA VAL A 396 12.30 -15.07 -13.00
C VAL A 396 12.98 -14.23 -11.89
N GLU A 397 13.91 -14.80 -11.15
CA GLU A 397 14.62 -14.12 -10.06
C GLU A 397 15.47 -12.96 -10.59
N ALA A 398 16.18 -13.14 -11.71
CA ALA A 398 16.96 -12.07 -12.33
C ALA A 398 16.07 -10.90 -12.76
N ASN A 399 14.86 -11.17 -13.24
CA ASN A 399 13.90 -10.13 -13.62
C ASN A 399 13.38 -9.36 -12.39
N ILE A 400 13.06 -10.05 -11.30
CA ILE A 400 12.66 -9.42 -10.03
C ILE A 400 13.79 -8.53 -9.51
N GLN A 401 15.03 -8.98 -9.55
CA GLN A 401 16.19 -8.19 -9.11
C GLN A 401 16.48 -7.01 -10.04
N ASN A 402 16.36 -7.17 -11.37
CA ASN A 402 16.55 -6.08 -12.32
C ASN A 402 15.52 -4.95 -12.10
N VAL A 403 14.25 -5.30 -11.92
CA VAL A 403 13.20 -4.33 -11.62
C VAL A 403 13.42 -3.71 -10.23
N GLY A 404 13.82 -4.51 -9.24
CA GLY A 404 14.16 -4.03 -7.91
C GLY A 404 15.29 -2.99 -7.94
N ARG A 405 16.38 -3.27 -8.66
CA ARG A 405 17.52 -2.35 -8.86
C ARG A 405 17.08 -1.08 -9.58
N LEU A 406 16.33 -1.19 -10.67
CA LEU A 406 15.79 -0.04 -11.37
C LEU A 406 14.96 0.84 -10.43
N ALA A 407 14.08 0.24 -9.65
CA ALA A 407 13.17 0.95 -8.76
C ALA A 407 13.90 1.61 -7.57
N LYS A 408 14.85 0.91 -6.96
CA LYS A 408 15.57 1.37 -5.77
C LYS A 408 16.65 2.39 -6.12
N ASP A 409 17.50 2.04 -7.09
CA ASP A 409 18.69 2.81 -7.43
C ASP A 409 18.41 3.75 -8.62
N GLY A 410 17.85 3.23 -9.72
CA GLY A 410 17.64 3.98 -10.96
C GLY A 410 16.57 5.06 -10.86
N MET A 411 15.53 4.87 -10.02
CA MET A 411 14.46 5.84 -9.86
C MET A 411 14.64 6.81 -8.68
N LYS A 412 15.82 6.87 -8.07
CA LYS A 412 16.09 7.73 -6.93
C LYS A 412 15.95 9.21 -7.29
N GLU A 413 16.55 9.65 -8.38
CA GLU A 413 16.43 11.02 -8.90
C GLU A 413 15.00 11.30 -9.40
N THR A 414 14.35 10.32 -10.05
CA THR A 414 12.95 10.41 -10.46
C THR A 414 12.05 10.68 -9.26
N ASN A 415 12.30 10.02 -8.12
CA ASN A 415 11.53 10.26 -6.91
C ASN A 415 11.72 11.69 -6.37
N GLN A 416 12.95 12.20 -6.38
CA GLN A 416 13.26 13.57 -5.98
C GLN A 416 12.57 14.58 -6.88
N GLU A 417 12.60 14.36 -8.20
CA GLU A 417 11.97 15.26 -9.16
C GLU A 417 10.44 15.27 -9.02
N ILE A 418 9.81 14.10 -8.82
CA ILE A 418 8.38 14.02 -8.52
C ILE A 418 8.03 14.84 -7.27
N ILE A 419 8.85 14.73 -6.21
CA ILE A 419 8.63 15.50 -4.98
C ILE A 419 8.72 17.01 -5.26
N LYS A 420 9.76 17.49 -5.98
CA LYS A 420 9.91 18.90 -6.35
C LYS A 420 8.68 19.40 -7.13
N ILE A 421 8.27 18.71 -8.18
CA ILE A 421 7.06 19.04 -8.95
C ILE A 421 5.83 19.15 -8.02
N MET A 422 5.70 18.25 -7.07
CA MET A 422 4.54 18.24 -6.17
C MET A 422 4.57 19.38 -5.15
N ILE A 423 5.71 19.80 -4.65
CA ILE A 423 5.82 20.93 -3.71
C ILE A 423 5.90 22.29 -4.41
N GLY A 424 6.04 22.31 -5.73
CA GLY A 424 6.03 23.55 -6.54
C GLY A 424 7.39 24.25 -6.58
N CYS A 425 8.49 23.49 -6.50
CA CYS A 425 9.86 23.96 -6.65
C CYS A 425 10.37 23.72 -8.06
#